data_c800b99cfdeb925e9e5894519acbd094
#
_entry.id   c800b99cfdeb925e9e5894519acbd094
#
_cell.length_a   1.000
_cell.length_b   1.000
_cell.length_c   1.000
_cell.angle_alpha   90.00
_cell.angle_beta   90.00
_cell.angle_gamma   90.00
#
_symmetry.space_group_name_H-M   'P 1'
#
loop_
_entity.id
_entity.type
_entity.pdbx_description
1 polymer ?
#
loop_
_entity_poly.entity_id
_entity_poly.type
_entity_poly.pdbx_seq_one_letter_code
_entity_poly.pdbx_strand_id
1 'polypeptide(L)'
;ANTEDHVSMGTIAARKALLVVEHVETIVAIELLCAAQGIDFRRQESTGLQMGKGTRPAFDAIRARVPFLEHDTVMFPHIQAMLSLLREGLPAGDGPTAAH
;
A
#
# COMPACT_ATOMS: atom_id res chain seq x y z
N ALA A 1 18.23 39.69 1.55
CA ALA A 1 18.34 38.82 0.38
C ALA A 1 18.60 37.38 0.75
N ASN A 2 19.60 37.13 1.59
CA ASN A 2 19.93 35.79 2.02
C ASN A 2 18.79 35.14 2.80
N THR A 3 18.10 35.92 3.62
CA THR A 3 16.98 35.41 4.42
C THR A 3 15.83 34.96 3.52
N GLU A 4 15.54 35.73 2.47
CA GLU A 4 14.49 35.37 1.51
C GLU A 4 14.86 34.11 0.72
N ASP A 5 16.12 34.02 0.31
CA ASP A 5 16.62 32.84 -0.41
C ASP A 5 16.51 31.56 0.46
N HIS A 6 16.83 31.64 1.75
CA HIS A 6 16.70 30.55 2.66
C HIS A 6 15.24 30.10 2.81
N VAL A 7 14.31 31.05 2.95
CA VAL A 7 12.89 30.75 3.04
C VAL A 7 12.39 30.08 1.77
N SER A 8 12.79 30.62 0.59
CA SER A 8 12.41 30.03 -0.70
C SER A 8 12.96 28.62 -0.86
N MET A 9 14.21 28.38 -0.49
CA MET A 9 14.83 27.07 -0.55
C MET A 9 14.12 26.08 0.38
N GLY A 10 13.76 26.51 1.58
CA GLY A 10 13.01 25.67 2.51
C GLY A 10 11.65 25.27 1.98
N THR A 11 10.94 26.19 1.34
CA THR A 11 9.64 25.91 0.74
C THR A 11 9.77 24.90 -0.41
N ILE A 12 10.76 25.08 -1.27
CA ILE A 12 11.01 24.16 -2.39
C ILE A 12 11.37 22.78 -1.86
N ALA A 13 12.23 22.70 -0.85
CA ALA A 13 12.62 21.43 -0.24
C ALA A 13 11.41 20.72 0.38
N ALA A 14 10.54 21.45 1.05
CA ALA A 14 9.32 20.89 1.64
C ALA A 14 8.39 20.33 0.57
N ARG A 15 8.22 21.04 -0.55
CA ARG A 15 7.40 20.55 -1.67
C ARG A 15 7.97 19.29 -2.29
N LYS A 16 9.29 19.25 -2.48
CA LYS A 16 9.96 18.05 -3.02
C LYS A 16 9.80 16.85 -2.08
N ALA A 17 9.94 17.09 -0.77
CA ALA A 17 9.75 16.05 0.22
C ALA A 17 8.33 15.48 0.17
N LEU A 18 7.31 16.34 0.04
CA LEU A 18 5.93 15.90 -0.09
C LEU A 18 5.73 15.05 -1.34
N LEU A 19 6.29 15.47 -2.48
CA LEU A 19 6.20 14.69 -3.71
C LEU A 19 6.85 13.33 -3.57
N VAL A 20 8.00 13.26 -2.90
CA VAL A 20 8.68 11.99 -2.66
C VAL A 20 7.79 11.07 -1.83
N VAL A 21 7.18 11.60 -0.77
CA VAL A 21 6.27 10.81 0.08
C VAL A 21 5.08 10.29 -0.74
N GLU A 22 4.48 11.14 -1.56
CA GLU A 22 3.36 10.74 -2.42
C GLU A 22 3.75 9.64 -3.40
N HIS A 23 4.93 9.75 -4.00
CA HIS A 23 5.43 8.74 -4.92
C HIS A 23 5.71 7.41 -4.20
N VAL A 24 6.28 7.47 -3.01
CA VAL A 24 6.54 6.27 -2.20
C VAL A 24 5.23 5.59 -1.82
N GLU A 25 4.22 6.36 -1.42
CA GLU A 25 2.90 5.81 -1.13
C GLU A 25 2.33 5.07 -2.35
N THR A 26 2.45 5.66 -3.53
CA THR A 26 1.97 5.04 -4.77
C THR A 26 2.71 3.75 -5.08
N ILE A 27 4.03 3.75 -4.92
CA ILE A 27 4.85 2.56 -5.14
C ILE A 27 4.42 1.44 -4.18
N VAL A 28 4.24 1.76 -2.91
CA VAL A 28 3.81 0.78 -1.90
C VAL A 28 2.42 0.26 -2.23
N ALA A 29 1.50 1.13 -2.66
CA ALA A 29 0.16 0.73 -3.06
C ALA A 29 0.21 -0.30 -4.19
N ILE A 30 1.04 -0.05 -5.22
CA ILE A 30 1.21 -0.97 -6.34
C ILE A 30 1.82 -2.29 -5.88
N GLU A 31 2.83 -2.23 -5.03
CA GLU A 31 3.46 -3.44 -4.47
C GLU A 31 2.46 -4.29 -3.70
N LEU A 32 1.60 -3.67 -2.90
CA LEU A 32 0.59 -4.39 -2.13
C LEU A 32 -0.47 -5.03 -3.03
N LEU A 33 -0.87 -4.34 -4.10
CA LEU A 33 -1.79 -4.92 -5.08
C LEU A 33 -1.17 -6.12 -5.77
N CYS A 34 0.10 -6.02 -6.15
CA CYS A 34 0.82 -7.14 -6.77
C CYS A 34 0.98 -8.31 -5.80
N ALA A 35 1.27 -8.02 -4.53
CA ALA A 35 1.43 -9.05 -3.52
C ALA A 35 0.11 -9.79 -3.26
N ALA A 36 -1.00 -9.07 -3.16
CA ALA A 36 -2.31 -9.67 -3.00
C ALA A 36 -2.66 -10.56 -4.19
N GLN A 37 -2.38 -10.09 -5.40
CA GLN A 37 -2.60 -10.84 -6.62
C GLN A 37 -1.76 -12.13 -6.63
N GLY A 38 -0.49 -12.02 -6.24
CA GLY A 38 0.42 -13.16 -6.14
C GLY A 38 -0.05 -14.20 -5.13
N ILE A 39 -0.58 -13.77 -4.00
CA ILE A 39 -1.14 -14.68 -2.98
C ILE A 39 -2.31 -15.46 -3.55
N ASP A 40 -3.22 -14.78 -4.26
CA ASP A 40 -4.36 -15.46 -4.87
C ASP A 40 -3.93 -16.48 -5.91
N PHE A 41 -2.96 -16.16 -6.75
CA PHE A 41 -2.42 -17.13 -7.72
C PHE A 41 -1.83 -18.35 -7.01
N ARG A 42 -1.08 -18.15 -5.96
CA ARG A 42 -0.49 -19.27 -5.21
C ARG A 42 -1.57 -20.14 -4.56
N ARG A 43 -2.62 -19.51 -4.06
CA ARG A 43 -3.74 -20.26 -3.45
C ARG A 43 -4.51 -21.08 -4.49
N GLN A 44 -4.59 -20.59 -5.73
CA GLN A 44 -5.19 -21.35 -6.82
C GLN A 44 -4.35 -22.57 -7.20
N GLU A 45 -3.02 -22.45 -7.14
CA GLU A 45 -2.12 -23.56 -7.45
C GLU A 45 -2.05 -24.60 -6.35
N SER A 46 -2.19 -24.18 -5.08
CA SER A 46 -2.04 -25.05 -3.92
C SER A 46 -3.18 -24.83 -2.95
N THR A 47 -4.15 -25.73 -2.98
CA THR A 47 -5.38 -25.59 -2.19
C THR A 47 -5.17 -25.66 -0.68
N GLY A 48 -4.06 -26.23 -0.21
CA GLY A 48 -3.77 -26.32 1.22
C GLY A 48 -3.00 -25.16 1.79
N LEU A 49 -2.67 -24.17 0.97
CA LEU A 49 -1.82 -23.07 1.38
C LEU A 49 -2.61 -22.04 2.19
N GLN A 50 -2.08 -21.69 3.36
CA GLN A 50 -2.70 -20.69 4.23
C GLN A 50 -1.76 -19.52 4.45
N MET A 51 -2.34 -18.34 4.58
CA MET A 51 -1.58 -17.14 4.92
C MET A 51 -1.20 -17.13 6.39
N GLY A 52 -0.10 -16.45 6.71
CA GLY A 52 0.26 -16.21 8.09
C GLY A 52 -0.76 -15.34 8.80
N LYS A 53 -0.79 -15.43 10.13
CA LYS A 53 -1.73 -14.67 10.95
C LYS A 53 -1.52 -13.16 10.84
N GLY A 54 -0.29 -12.72 10.64
CA GLY A 54 0.01 -11.31 10.47
C GLY A 54 -0.38 -10.76 9.10
N THR A 55 -0.39 -11.61 8.10
CA THR A 55 -0.66 -11.23 6.71
C THR A 55 -2.16 -11.20 6.41
N ARG A 56 -2.92 -12.11 7.01
CA ARG A 56 -4.33 -12.30 6.66
C ARG A 56 -5.19 -11.05 6.82
N PRO A 57 -5.13 -10.31 7.94
CA PRO A 57 -5.97 -9.12 8.09
C PRO A 57 -5.68 -8.07 7.03
N ALA A 58 -4.41 -7.88 6.65
CA ALA A 58 -4.04 -6.93 5.60
C ALA A 58 -4.57 -7.39 4.24
N PHE A 59 -4.42 -8.67 3.92
CA PHE A 59 -4.95 -9.25 2.68
C PHE A 59 -6.46 -9.08 2.59
N ASP A 60 -7.19 -9.39 3.65
CA ASP A 60 -8.64 -9.27 3.68
C ASP A 60 -9.08 -7.82 3.50
N ALA A 61 -8.38 -6.87 4.12
CA ALA A 61 -8.65 -5.45 3.96
C ALA A 61 -8.46 -4.99 2.51
N ILE A 62 -7.41 -5.47 1.85
CA ILE A 62 -7.17 -5.16 0.44
C ILE A 62 -8.30 -5.72 -0.42
N ARG A 63 -8.66 -6.99 -0.21
CA ARG A 63 -9.71 -7.64 -0.99
C ARG A 63 -11.10 -7.07 -0.75
N ALA A 64 -11.34 -6.44 0.39
CA ALA A 64 -12.58 -5.73 0.64
C ALA A 64 -12.75 -4.51 -0.28
N ARG A 65 -11.66 -3.97 -0.83
CA ARG A 65 -11.69 -2.77 -1.68
C ARG A 65 -11.29 -3.03 -3.11
N VAL A 66 -10.41 -4.00 -3.35
CA VAL A 66 -9.89 -4.31 -4.68
C VAL A 66 -10.07 -5.80 -4.92
N PRO A 67 -10.91 -6.18 -5.89
CA PRO A 67 -11.13 -7.60 -6.18
C PRO A 67 -9.92 -8.22 -6.87
N PHE A 68 -9.87 -9.54 -6.87
CA PHE A 68 -8.91 -10.27 -7.70
C PHE A 68 -9.13 -9.91 -9.17
N LEU A 69 -8.05 -9.58 -9.86
CA LEU A 69 -8.10 -9.16 -11.25
C LEU A 69 -7.82 -10.36 -12.14
N GLU A 70 -8.84 -10.82 -12.86
CA GLU A 70 -8.72 -11.95 -13.77
C GLU A 70 -8.22 -11.52 -15.16
N HIS A 71 -8.49 -10.29 -15.53
CA HIS A 71 -8.15 -9.75 -16.84
C HIS A 71 -7.53 -8.36 -16.68
N ASP A 72 -6.86 -7.91 -17.74
CA ASP A 72 -6.34 -6.54 -17.77
C ASP A 72 -7.50 -5.55 -17.63
N THR A 73 -7.25 -4.53 -16.84
CA THR A 73 -8.24 -3.50 -16.56
C THR A 73 -7.52 -2.18 -16.28
N VAL A 74 -8.31 -1.10 -16.22
CA VAL A 74 -7.76 0.19 -15.84
C VAL A 74 -7.38 0.14 -14.36
N MET A 75 -6.10 0.37 -14.06
CA MET A 75 -5.56 0.21 -12.71
C MET A 75 -5.77 1.42 -11.82
N PHE A 76 -6.01 2.60 -12.40
CA PHE A 76 -6.08 3.83 -11.62
C PHE A 76 -7.08 3.78 -10.45
N PRO A 77 -8.33 3.32 -10.64
CA PRO A 77 -9.26 3.23 -9.50
C PRO A 77 -8.78 2.29 -8.40
N HIS A 78 -8.12 1.20 -8.77
CA HIS A 78 -7.59 0.23 -7.81
C HIS A 78 -6.43 0.81 -7.01
N ILE A 79 -5.54 1.54 -7.68
CA ILE A 79 -4.43 2.21 -7.02
C ILE A 79 -4.96 3.28 -6.05
N GLN A 80 -5.98 4.04 -6.44
CA GLN A 80 -6.59 5.03 -5.58
C GLN A 80 -7.25 4.40 -4.35
N ALA A 81 -7.94 3.29 -4.53
CA ALA A 81 -8.53 2.55 -3.41
C ALA A 81 -7.45 2.07 -2.44
N MET A 82 -6.33 1.60 -2.97
CA MET A 82 -5.22 1.12 -2.16
C MET A 82 -4.54 2.26 -1.41
N LEU A 83 -4.37 3.42 -2.06
CA LEU A 83 -3.83 4.62 -1.41
C LEU A 83 -4.71 5.06 -0.24
N SER A 84 -6.02 5.03 -0.42
CA SER A 84 -6.96 5.35 0.66
C SER A 84 -6.80 4.38 1.82
N LEU A 85 -6.69 3.10 1.53
CA LEU A 85 -6.48 2.08 2.57
C LEU A 85 -5.17 2.30 3.32
N LEU A 86 -4.10 2.62 2.61
CA LEU A 86 -2.80 2.91 3.24
C LEU A 86 -2.88 4.10 4.20
N ARG A 87 -3.58 5.15 3.81
CA ARG A 87 -3.74 6.36 4.63
C ARG A 87 -4.61 6.11 5.86
N GLU A 88 -5.57 5.21 5.75
CA GLU A 88 -6.37 4.78 6.89
C GLU A 88 -5.60 3.84 7.81
N GLY A 89 -4.61 3.16 7.28
CA GLY A 89 -3.80 2.19 8.01
C GLY A 89 -4.21 0.76 7.72
N LEU A 90 -3.24 -0.05 7.27
CA LEU A 90 -3.47 -1.48 7.08
C LEU A 90 -3.57 -2.18 8.43
N PRO A 91 -4.57 -3.06 8.62
CA PRO A 91 -4.64 -3.81 9.86
C PRO A 91 -3.47 -4.78 9.99
N ALA A 92 -2.93 -4.88 11.18
CA ALA A 92 -1.91 -5.86 11.52
C ALA A 92 -2.59 -7.05 12.20
N GLY A 93 -2.08 -8.23 11.94
CA GLY A 93 -2.58 -9.42 12.58
C GLY A 93 -2.03 -9.58 13.99
N ASP A 94 -2.57 -10.58 14.70
CA ASP A 94 -2.08 -10.97 16.00
C ASP A 94 -0.69 -11.56 15.85
N GLY A 95 0.31 -10.81 16.23
CA GLY A 95 1.69 -11.25 16.22
C GLY A 95 2.25 -11.19 17.62
N PRO A 96 3.55 -11.54 17.77
CA PRO A 96 4.18 -11.48 19.09
C PRO A 96 4.11 -10.11 19.76
N THR A 97 4.14 -9.03 18.97
CA THR A 97 4.04 -7.67 19.48
C THR A 97 2.64 -7.31 19.96
N ALA A 98 1.61 -7.93 19.38
CA ALA A 98 0.22 -7.68 19.75
C ALA A 98 -0.14 -8.38 21.07
N ALA A 99 0.64 -9.36 21.49
CA ALA A 99 0.42 -10.09 22.74
C ALA A 99 0.84 -9.29 23.97
N HIS A 100 1.51 -8.18 23.76
CA HIS A 100 1.95 -7.32 24.85
C HIS A 100 0.93 -6.23 25.12
#